data_64c3ac35cab0d33818ad278ad342ea82
#
_entry.id   64c3ac35cab0d33818ad278ad342ea82
#
_cell.length_a   1.000
_cell.length_b   1.000
_cell.length_c   1.000
_cell.angle_alpha   90.00
_cell.angle_beta   90.00
_cell.angle_gamma   90.00
#
_symmetry.space_group_name_H-M   'P 1'
#
loop_
_entity.id
_entity.type
_entity.pdbx_description
1 polymer ?
#
loop_
_entity_poly.entity_id
_entity_poly.type
_entity_poly.pdbx_seq_one_letter_code
_entity_poly.pdbx_strand_id
1 'polypeptide(L)'
;MAVTEVAQGLRRWTAWHEEWDENVGCLAVDTDDGLVLIDPLDPPRGLRRPAHVLLTVHWHARSTNARQVWAHKRAVRLLANRGVEVTHPFTPGERLPGGIRAFGTARPGEVVYWLPRQRAVAVGDVLLGAGAKPRDTGAALRLCPERWLGKATHDDLRESLAPLLDLQVARVLVSHGEPVLRGGRRALANALAG
;
A
#
# COMPACT_ATOMS: atom_id res chain seq x y z
N MET A 1 -5.75 3.06 19.87
CA MET A 1 -5.39 2.45 18.56
C MET A 1 -4.26 1.46 18.80
N ALA A 2 -4.46 0.18 18.48
CA ALA A 2 -3.46 -0.87 18.70
C ALA A 2 -2.49 -0.92 17.50
N VAL A 3 -1.20 -0.99 17.78
CA VAL A 3 -0.14 -1.23 16.81
C VAL A 3 0.30 -2.68 16.93
N THR A 4 0.28 -3.42 15.84
CA THR A 4 0.69 -4.82 15.81
C THR A 4 1.97 -4.97 15.00
N GLU A 5 2.98 -5.60 15.57
CA GLU A 5 4.16 -6.01 14.79
C GLU A 5 3.80 -7.28 14.00
N VAL A 6 3.77 -7.16 12.67
CA VAL A 6 3.39 -8.24 11.75
C VAL A 6 4.61 -8.99 11.19
N ALA A 7 5.77 -8.38 11.29
CA ALA A 7 7.09 -8.97 11.06
C ALA A 7 8.13 -8.08 11.72
N GLN A 8 9.37 -8.58 11.90
CA GLN A 8 10.44 -7.80 12.49
C GLN A 8 10.61 -6.45 11.80
N GLY A 9 10.46 -5.36 12.57
CA GLY A 9 10.55 -3.99 12.06
C GLY A 9 9.42 -3.58 11.10
N LEU A 10 8.32 -4.34 11.04
CA LEU A 10 7.14 -4.00 10.25
C LEU A 10 5.91 -4.02 11.14
N ARG A 11 5.31 -2.87 11.33
CA ARG A 11 4.15 -2.65 12.19
C ARG A 11 2.96 -2.20 11.37
N ARG A 12 1.77 -2.66 11.75
CA ARG A 12 0.49 -2.26 11.17
C ARG A 12 -0.40 -1.67 12.26
N TRP A 13 -1.16 -0.66 11.90
CA TRP A 13 -2.32 -0.19 12.65
C TRP A 13 -3.47 0.07 11.70
N THR A 14 -4.67 0.23 12.25
CA THR A 14 -5.84 0.70 11.51
C THR A 14 -6.30 2.02 12.09
N ALA A 15 -6.77 2.91 11.23
CA ALA A 15 -7.39 4.17 11.61
C ALA A 15 -8.74 4.31 10.91
N TRP A 16 -9.69 4.92 11.59
CA TRP A 16 -11.03 5.17 11.03
C TRP A 16 -10.95 6.29 9.98
N HIS A 17 -11.53 6.04 8.82
CA HIS A 17 -11.65 7.02 7.75
C HIS A 17 -13.12 7.43 7.61
N GLU A 18 -13.45 8.66 8.02
CA GLU A 18 -14.83 9.14 8.09
C GLU A 18 -15.55 9.12 6.74
N GLU A 19 -14.90 9.65 5.68
CA GLU A 19 -15.49 9.71 4.34
C GLU A 19 -15.80 8.32 3.77
N TRP A 20 -14.98 7.32 4.10
CA TRP A 20 -15.14 5.95 3.58
C TRP A 20 -15.90 5.03 4.52
N ASP A 21 -16.21 5.53 5.73
CA ASP A 21 -16.93 4.77 6.75
C ASP A 21 -16.32 3.38 6.99
N GLU A 22 -14.99 3.32 7.10
CA GLU A 22 -14.25 2.08 7.38
C GLU A 22 -12.87 2.32 8.01
N ASN A 23 -12.33 1.26 8.62
CA ASN A 23 -10.95 1.25 9.09
C ASN A 23 -9.99 1.00 7.92
N VAL A 24 -8.98 1.85 7.80
CA VAL A 24 -7.92 1.70 6.79
C VAL A 24 -6.62 1.25 7.42
N GLY A 25 -5.92 0.35 6.74
CA GLY A 25 -4.63 -0.16 7.16
C GLY A 25 -3.50 0.80 6.82
N CYS A 26 -2.61 1.01 7.78
CA CYS A 26 -1.43 1.85 7.66
C CYS A 26 -0.20 1.07 8.13
N LEU A 27 0.97 1.39 7.61
CA LEU A 27 2.19 0.65 7.92
C LEU A 27 3.33 1.54 8.39
N ALA A 28 4.17 0.99 9.27
CA ALA A 28 5.45 1.56 9.66
C ALA A 28 6.55 0.52 9.46
N VAL A 29 7.60 0.89 8.75
CA VAL A 29 8.72 0.03 8.40
C VAL A 29 10.01 0.63 8.95
N ASP A 30 10.70 -0.09 9.82
CA ASP A 30 12.03 0.28 10.24
C ASP A 30 13.04 -0.06 9.14
N THR A 31 13.82 0.94 8.72
CA THR A 31 14.83 0.79 7.67
C THR A 31 16.14 1.43 8.09
N ASP A 32 17.21 1.17 7.36
CA ASP A 32 18.52 1.80 7.59
C ASP A 32 18.48 3.30 7.25
N ASP A 33 17.56 3.73 6.38
CA ASP A 33 17.34 5.13 6.02
C ASP A 33 16.40 5.87 7.00
N GLY A 34 15.93 5.17 8.06
CA GLY A 34 15.02 5.69 9.07
C GLY A 34 13.63 5.04 9.03
N LEU A 35 12.70 5.60 9.78
CA LEU A 35 11.31 5.12 9.80
C LEU A 35 10.59 5.55 8.52
N VAL A 36 10.02 4.58 7.83
CA VAL A 36 9.16 4.76 6.66
C VAL A 36 7.72 4.49 7.06
N LEU A 37 6.80 5.39 6.77
CA LEU A 37 5.36 5.14 6.84
C LEU A 37 4.80 4.93 5.44
N ILE A 38 3.85 3.99 5.30
CA ILE A 38 3.13 3.77 4.05
C ILE A 38 1.65 4.06 4.31
N ASP A 39 1.08 4.97 3.52
CA ASP A 39 -0.31 5.43 3.57
C ASP A 39 -0.79 5.77 5.01
N PRO A 40 -0.06 6.56 5.79
CA PRO A 40 -0.42 6.79 7.18
C PRO A 40 -1.71 7.62 7.32
N LEU A 41 -2.57 7.19 8.24
CA LEU A 41 -3.66 7.94 8.81
C LEU A 41 -3.53 7.85 10.33
N ASP A 42 -3.56 9.01 11.01
CA ASP A 42 -3.46 9.13 12.47
C ASP A 42 -2.36 8.23 13.07
N PRO A 43 -1.07 8.49 12.75
CA PRO A 43 0.00 7.66 13.25
C PRO A 43 -0.02 7.58 14.78
N PRO A 44 0.10 6.37 15.36
CA PRO A 44 0.04 6.17 16.81
C PRO A 44 1.10 6.97 17.56
N ARG A 45 0.72 7.50 18.72
CA ARG A 45 1.67 8.14 19.64
C ARG A 45 2.76 7.13 20.04
N GLY A 46 4.02 7.58 20.06
CA GLY A 46 5.17 6.73 20.40
C GLY A 46 5.90 6.15 19.20
N LEU A 47 5.40 6.28 17.97
CA LEU A 47 6.24 6.08 16.80
C LEU A 47 7.31 7.18 16.73
N ARG A 48 8.55 6.80 16.39
CA ARG A 48 9.61 7.78 16.10
C ARG A 48 9.14 8.71 14.96
N ARG A 49 9.67 9.92 14.91
CA ARG A 49 9.37 10.84 13.79
C ARG A 49 9.76 10.15 12.47
N PRO A 50 8.84 10.04 11.50
CA PRO A 50 9.15 9.40 10.24
C PRO A 50 10.16 10.23 9.43
N ALA A 51 11.13 9.54 8.83
CA ALA A 51 12.02 10.14 7.84
C ALA A 51 11.30 10.23 6.48
N HIS A 52 10.48 9.23 6.16
CA HIS A 52 9.83 9.09 4.87
C HIS A 52 8.36 8.72 5.02
N VAL A 53 7.52 9.26 4.15
CA VAL A 53 6.17 8.78 3.86
C VAL A 53 6.13 8.35 2.40
N LEU A 54 5.67 7.12 2.14
CA LEU A 54 5.42 6.56 0.82
C LEU A 54 3.90 6.46 0.60
N LEU A 55 3.42 6.98 -0.51
CA LEU A 55 2.01 6.92 -0.88
C LEU A 55 1.79 5.90 -1.99
N THR A 56 0.87 4.97 -1.78
CA THR A 56 0.47 4.01 -2.83
C THR A 56 -0.34 4.71 -3.92
N VAL A 57 -1.20 5.64 -3.53
CA VAL A 57 -2.10 6.39 -4.40
C VAL A 57 -2.34 7.79 -3.82
N HIS A 58 -2.73 8.76 -4.65
CA HIS A 58 -2.80 10.17 -4.24
C HIS A 58 -3.88 10.48 -3.19
N TRP A 59 -4.97 9.73 -3.11
CA TRP A 59 -6.00 9.96 -2.07
C TRP A 59 -5.66 9.32 -0.72
N HIS A 60 -4.58 8.52 -0.63
CA HIS A 60 -4.03 8.04 0.64
C HIS A 60 -3.10 9.06 1.33
N ALA A 61 -2.97 10.27 0.80
CA ALA A 61 -2.20 11.35 1.39
C ALA A 61 -2.96 12.01 2.55
N ARG A 62 -3.00 11.36 3.70
CA ARG A 62 -3.79 11.75 4.88
C ARG A 62 -2.95 12.34 6.00
N SER A 63 -1.83 11.70 6.34
CA SER A 63 -0.89 12.15 7.36
C SER A 63 0.53 12.16 6.79
N THR A 64 0.90 13.24 6.09
CA THR A 64 2.16 13.35 5.33
C THR A 64 3.24 14.15 6.06
N ASN A 65 3.14 14.33 7.37
CA ASN A 65 4.12 15.08 8.16
C ASN A 65 5.43 14.25 8.35
N ALA A 66 6.30 14.30 7.36
CA ALA A 66 7.61 13.64 7.34
C ALA A 66 8.68 14.60 6.74
N ARG A 67 9.97 14.20 6.82
CA ARG A 67 11.04 14.94 6.12
C ARG A 67 10.92 14.83 4.61
N GLN A 68 10.48 13.65 4.13
CA GLN A 68 10.38 13.33 2.72
C GLN A 68 9.08 12.61 2.41
N VAL A 69 8.36 13.10 1.42
CA VAL A 69 7.13 12.50 0.88
C VAL A 69 7.40 11.98 -0.52
N TRP A 70 7.18 10.69 -0.68
CA TRP A 70 7.42 9.93 -1.90
C TRP A 70 6.10 9.53 -2.54
N ALA A 71 5.93 9.83 -3.82
CA ALA A 71 4.76 9.42 -4.58
C ALA A 71 5.12 9.18 -6.04
N HIS A 72 4.33 8.36 -6.72
CA HIS A 72 4.47 8.17 -8.15
C HIS A 72 4.37 9.53 -8.88
N LYS A 73 5.26 9.81 -9.84
CA LYS A 73 5.31 11.11 -10.54
C LYS A 73 3.97 11.54 -11.16
N ARG A 74 3.14 10.58 -11.60
CA ARG A 74 1.80 10.89 -12.13
C ARG A 74 0.82 11.38 -11.06
N ALA A 75 1.09 11.14 -9.77
CA ALA A 75 0.25 11.58 -8.66
C ALA A 75 0.58 13.02 -8.20
N VAL A 76 1.75 13.57 -8.56
CA VAL A 76 2.27 14.85 -8.03
C VAL A 76 1.27 15.98 -8.18
N ARG A 77 0.70 16.19 -9.38
CA ARG A 77 -0.27 17.26 -9.63
C ARG A 77 -1.55 17.09 -8.81
N LEU A 78 -2.03 15.85 -8.66
CA LEU A 78 -3.23 15.55 -7.87
C LEU A 78 -2.99 15.78 -6.38
N LEU A 79 -1.79 15.46 -5.90
CA LEU A 79 -1.37 15.71 -4.53
C LEU A 79 -1.19 17.20 -4.24
N ALA A 80 -0.59 17.96 -5.15
CA ALA A 80 -0.47 19.40 -5.03
C ALA A 80 -1.84 20.09 -4.92
N ASN A 81 -2.85 19.64 -5.68
CA ASN A 81 -4.22 20.15 -5.58
C ASN A 81 -4.88 19.84 -4.22
N ARG A 82 -4.33 18.91 -3.43
CA ARG A 82 -4.75 18.57 -2.06
C ARG A 82 -3.87 19.23 -0.99
N GLY A 83 -2.97 20.13 -1.40
CA GLY A 83 -2.04 20.79 -0.48
C GLY A 83 -0.90 19.91 0.01
N VAL A 84 -0.64 18.79 -0.66
CA VAL A 84 0.45 17.87 -0.30
C VAL A 84 1.65 18.10 -1.22
N GLU A 85 2.76 18.50 -0.63
CA GLU A 85 4.04 18.63 -1.32
C GLU A 85 4.72 17.26 -1.43
N VAL A 86 4.97 16.82 -2.65
CA VAL A 86 5.79 15.63 -2.94
C VAL A 86 7.23 16.07 -3.10
N THR A 87 8.07 15.71 -2.15
CA THR A 87 9.50 16.07 -2.18
C THR A 87 10.32 15.13 -3.06
N HIS A 88 9.85 13.89 -3.26
CA HIS A 88 10.52 12.84 -4.01
C HIS A 88 9.55 12.13 -4.96
N PRO A 89 9.28 12.73 -6.13
CA PRO A 89 8.51 12.04 -7.16
C PRO A 89 9.35 10.92 -7.77
N PHE A 90 8.74 9.74 -7.97
CA PHE A 90 9.44 8.58 -8.52
C PHE A 90 8.62 7.84 -9.60
N THR A 91 9.29 6.94 -10.31
CA THR A 91 8.67 5.89 -11.14
C THR A 91 9.06 4.51 -10.64
N PRO A 92 8.23 3.47 -10.89
CA PRO A 92 8.62 2.09 -10.64
C PRO A 92 9.99 1.76 -11.25
N GLY A 93 10.84 1.05 -10.48
CA GLY A 93 12.22 0.75 -10.84
C GLY A 93 13.26 1.67 -10.22
N GLU A 94 12.89 2.85 -9.74
CA GLU A 94 13.79 3.74 -9.01
C GLU A 94 14.04 3.25 -7.57
N ARG A 95 15.19 3.67 -7.01
CA ARG A 95 15.58 3.31 -5.64
C ARG A 95 14.72 4.08 -4.63
N LEU A 96 14.07 3.36 -3.73
CA LEU A 96 13.30 3.92 -2.62
C LEU A 96 14.01 3.66 -1.28
N PRO A 97 13.63 4.39 -0.20
CA PRO A 97 14.19 4.19 1.14
C PRO A 97 14.10 2.75 1.60
N GLY A 98 15.13 2.28 2.32
CA GLY A 98 15.18 0.95 2.90
C GLY A 98 15.23 -0.21 1.90
N GLY A 99 15.54 0.06 0.63
CA GLY A 99 15.52 -0.95 -0.43
C GLY A 99 14.11 -1.40 -0.81
N ILE A 100 13.09 -0.65 -0.43
CA ILE A 100 11.70 -0.86 -0.87
C ILE A 100 11.66 -0.72 -2.40
N ARG A 101 10.87 -1.55 -3.06
CA ARG A 101 10.67 -1.51 -4.51
C ARG A 101 9.22 -1.21 -4.84
N ALA A 102 8.99 -0.31 -5.79
CA ALA A 102 7.66 -0.01 -6.29
C ALA A 102 7.37 -0.78 -7.58
N PHE A 103 6.17 -1.33 -7.68
CA PHE A 103 5.59 -1.91 -8.87
C PHE A 103 4.40 -1.06 -9.32
N GLY A 104 4.34 -0.73 -10.59
CA GLY A 104 3.19 -0.02 -11.17
C GLY A 104 1.97 -0.94 -11.20
N THR A 105 0.80 -0.33 -11.21
CA THR A 105 -0.47 -1.03 -11.42
C THR A 105 -1.14 -0.53 -12.70
N ALA A 106 -2.19 -1.23 -13.14
CA ALA A 106 -3.01 -0.80 -14.27
C ALA A 106 -3.69 0.56 -14.01
N ARG A 107 -3.87 0.95 -12.73
CA ARG A 107 -4.39 2.27 -12.38
C ARG A 107 -3.26 3.32 -12.42
N PRO A 108 -3.33 4.32 -13.30
CA PRO A 108 -2.27 5.32 -13.43
C PRO A 108 -1.99 6.07 -12.12
N GLY A 109 -0.74 6.07 -11.69
CA GLY A 109 -0.30 6.79 -10.48
C GLY A 109 -0.45 6.00 -9.18
N GLU A 110 -1.01 4.79 -9.21
CA GLU A 110 -1.01 3.86 -8.09
C GLU A 110 0.15 2.87 -8.21
N VAL A 111 0.74 2.52 -7.07
CA VAL A 111 1.84 1.57 -6.97
C VAL A 111 1.60 0.58 -5.83
N VAL A 112 2.24 -0.56 -5.94
CA VAL A 112 2.37 -1.56 -4.89
C VAL A 112 3.82 -1.57 -4.43
N TYR A 113 4.06 -1.61 -3.12
CA TYR A 113 5.39 -1.67 -2.56
C TYR A 113 5.77 -3.09 -2.16
N TRP A 114 6.94 -3.55 -2.59
CA TRP A 114 7.60 -4.74 -2.09
C TRP A 114 8.60 -4.37 -1.01
N LEU A 115 8.47 -5.00 0.16
CA LEU A 115 9.31 -4.85 1.34
C LEU A 115 10.18 -6.13 1.46
N PRO A 116 11.39 -6.13 0.88
CA PRO A 116 12.15 -7.39 0.70
C PRO A 116 12.57 -8.03 2.03
N ARG A 117 13.00 -7.24 3.01
CA ARG A 117 13.41 -7.74 4.34
C ARG A 117 12.27 -8.45 5.06
N GLN A 118 11.05 -7.93 4.94
CA GLN A 118 9.86 -8.49 5.59
C GLN A 118 9.12 -9.49 4.71
N ARG A 119 9.55 -9.67 3.46
CA ARG A 119 8.87 -10.49 2.45
C ARG A 119 7.39 -10.14 2.37
N ALA A 120 7.09 -8.85 2.35
CA ALA A 120 5.73 -8.32 2.39
C ALA A 120 5.45 -7.41 1.19
N VAL A 121 4.22 -7.47 0.71
CA VAL A 121 3.68 -6.55 -0.28
C VAL A 121 2.71 -5.61 0.41
N ALA A 122 2.90 -4.29 0.27
CA ALA A 122 1.97 -3.27 0.73
C ALA A 122 1.17 -2.73 -0.46
N VAL A 123 -0.15 -2.76 -0.34
CA VAL A 123 -1.09 -2.47 -1.43
C VAL A 123 -2.08 -1.40 -1.00
N GLY A 124 -2.35 -0.46 -1.91
CA GLY A 124 -3.43 0.51 -1.77
C GLY A 124 -4.81 -0.11 -2.06
N ASP A 125 -5.44 0.33 -3.14
CA ASP A 125 -6.84 -0.01 -3.44
C ASP A 125 -7.02 -1.13 -4.47
N VAL A 126 -5.95 -1.50 -5.21
CA VAL A 126 -6.08 -2.49 -6.29
C VAL A 126 -6.31 -3.92 -5.79
N LEU A 127 -5.96 -4.20 -4.52
CA LEU A 127 -6.25 -5.47 -3.84
C LEU A 127 -6.94 -5.21 -2.51
N LEU A 128 -7.98 -5.99 -2.22
CA LEU A 128 -8.80 -5.88 -1.03
C LEU A 128 -8.71 -7.17 -0.21
N GLY A 129 -8.57 -7.03 1.10
CA GLY A 129 -8.60 -8.16 2.04
C GLY A 129 -10.02 -8.60 2.41
N ALA A 130 -10.13 -9.65 3.19
CA ALA A 130 -11.40 -10.11 3.74
C ALA A 130 -12.06 -8.98 4.57
N GLY A 131 -13.37 -8.88 4.52
CA GLY A 131 -14.16 -7.85 5.22
C GLY A 131 -14.15 -6.46 4.57
N ALA A 132 -13.35 -6.23 3.51
CA ALA A 132 -13.30 -4.93 2.84
C ALA A 132 -14.61 -4.62 2.07
N LYS A 133 -15.06 -3.35 2.13
CA LYS A 133 -16.12 -2.85 1.26
C LYS A 133 -15.64 -2.77 -0.21
N PRO A 134 -16.53 -2.72 -1.21
CA PRO A 134 -17.99 -2.64 -1.08
C PRO A 134 -18.68 -3.97 -0.81
N ARG A 135 -18.06 -5.12 -0.96
CA ARG A 135 -18.66 -6.43 -0.68
C ARG A 135 -17.60 -7.42 -0.27
N ASP A 136 -17.73 -7.98 0.91
CA ASP A 136 -16.94 -9.12 1.31
C ASP A 136 -17.41 -10.38 0.54
N THR A 137 -16.45 -11.07 -0.06
CA THR A 137 -16.70 -12.33 -0.79
C THR A 137 -16.23 -13.54 0.01
N GLY A 138 -15.70 -13.32 1.24
CA GLY A 138 -15.05 -14.36 2.03
C GLY A 138 -13.67 -14.74 1.52
N ALA A 139 -13.21 -14.18 0.39
CA ALA A 139 -11.86 -14.40 -0.10
C ALA A 139 -10.82 -13.68 0.77
N ALA A 140 -9.71 -14.34 1.07
CA ALA A 140 -8.62 -13.72 1.84
C ALA A 140 -8.01 -12.50 1.12
N LEU A 141 -8.03 -12.51 -0.20
CA LEU A 141 -7.58 -11.43 -1.07
C LEU A 141 -8.37 -11.46 -2.37
N ARG A 142 -8.72 -10.30 -2.91
CA ARG A 142 -9.41 -10.14 -4.20
C ARG A 142 -9.00 -8.86 -4.90
N LEU A 143 -9.23 -8.78 -6.20
CA LEU A 143 -9.09 -7.54 -6.95
C LEU A 143 -10.16 -6.52 -6.51
N CYS A 144 -9.83 -5.24 -6.62
CA CYS A 144 -10.82 -4.17 -6.43
C CYS A 144 -11.93 -4.27 -7.50
N PRO A 145 -13.09 -3.63 -7.28
CA PRO A 145 -14.10 -3.52 -8.34
C PRO A 145 -13.52 -2.89 -9.60
N GLU A 146 -13.81 -3.46 -10.77
CA GLU A 146 -13.25 -3.00 -12.04
C GLU A 146 -13.55 -1.52 -12.31
N ARG A 147 -14.73 -1.04 -11.88
CA ARG A 147 -15.08 0.38 -11.98
C ARG A 147 -14.10 1.34 -11.27
N TRP A 148 -13.27 0.84 -10.35
CA TRP A 148 -12.25 1.64 -9.68
C TRP A 148 -10.98 1.82 -10.53
N LEU A 149 -10.81 1.01 -11.57
CA LEU A 149 -9.65 1.04 -12.45
C LEU A 149 -9.73 2.13 -13.54
N GLY A 150 -10.88 2.79 -13.65
CA GLY A 150 -11.14 3.82 -14.68
C GLY A 150 -11.30 3.18 -16.05
N LYS A 151 -10.30 3.30 -16.93
CA LYS A 151 -10.34 2.70 -18.28
C LYS A 151 -9.67 1.31 -18.35
N ALA A 152 -8.94 0.93 -17.32
CA ALA A 152 -8.28 -0.36 -17.26
C ALA A 152 -9.26 -1.46 -16.84
N THR A 153 -8.97 -2.69 -17.23
CA THR A 153 -9.74 -3.89 -16.93
C THR A 153 -9.10 -4.70 -15.81
N HIS A 154 -9.79 -5.73 -15.34
CA HIS A 154 -9.18 -6.72 -14.44
C HIS A 154 -8.02 -7.46 -15.11
N ASP A 155 -8.07 -7.69 -16.42
CA ASP A 155 -6.96 -8.36 -17.12
C ASP A 155 -5.71 -7.49 -17.15
N ASP A 156 -5.86 -6.18 -17.44
CA ASP A 156 -4.75 -5.23 -17.32
C ASP A 156 -4.16 -5.21 -15.89
N LEU A 157 -5.03 -5.29 -14.89
CA LEU A 157 -4.59 -5.32 -13.49
C LEU A 157 -3.85 -6.62 -13.16
N ARG A 158 -4.35 -7.77 -13.59
CA ARG A 158 -3.69 -9.08 -13.43
C ARG A 158 -2.29 -9.06 -14.07
N GLU A 159 -2.18 -8.57 -15.30
CA GLU A 159 -0.91 -8.44 -16.01
C GLU A 159 0.07 -7.55 -15.24
N SER A 160 -0.38 -6.39 -14.77
CA SER A 160 0.46 -5.45 -14.01
C SER A 160 0.94 -5.99 -12.67
N LEU A 161 0.17 -6.87 -12.02
CA LEU A 161 0.51 -7.47 -10.73
C LEU A 161 1.23 -8.84 -10.85
N ALA A 162 1.21 -9.48 -12.02
CA ALA A 162 1.84 -10.78 -12.25
C ALA A 162 3.32 -10.85 -11.80
N PRO A 163 4.16 -9.79 -12.00
CA PRO A 163 5.54 -9.81 -11.53
C PRO A 163 5.72 -9.99 -10.01
N LEU A 164 4.69 -9.74 -9.22
CA LEU A 164 4.71 -9.99 -7.76
C LEU A 164 4.76 -11.49 -7.45
N LEU A 165 4.30 -12.36 -8.34
CA LEU A 165 4.33 -13.82 -8.18
C LEU A 165 5.74 -14.39 -8.27
N ASP A 166 6.70 -13.67 -8.86
CA ASP A 166 8.11 -14.07 -8.91
C ASP A 166 8.85 -13.77 -7.61
N LEU A 167 8.20 -13.02 -6.70
CA LEU A 167 8.75 -12.66 -5.41
C LEU A 167 8.40 -13.69 -4.33
N GLN A 168 9.24 -13.75 -3.29
CA GLN A 168 9.05 -14.62 -2.12
C GLN A 168 8.02 -14.01 -1.14
N VAL A 169 6.82 -13.71 -1.62
CA VAL A 169 5.78 -13.01 -0.84
C VAL A 169 5.25 -13.90 0.28
N ALA A 170 5.58 -13.54 1.52
CA ALA A 170 5.02 -14.18 2.71
C ALA A 170 3.72 -13.52 3.17
N ARG A 171 3.61 -12.18 3.00
CA ARG A 171 2.51 -11.35 3.50
C ARG A 171 1.99 -10.41 2.43
N VAL A 172 0.68 -10.13 2.48
CA VAL A 172 0.04 -9.04 1.70
C VAL A 172 -0.69 -8.13 2.67
N LEU A 173 -0.26 -6.88 2.73
CA LEU A 173 -0.76 -5.86 3.65
C LEU A 173 -1.58 -4.86 2.85
N VAL A 174 -2.88 -4.89 3.05
CA VAL A 174 -3.85 -4.09 2.30
C VAL A 174 -4.30 -2.87 3.11
N SER A 175 -4.69 -1.81 2.41
CA SER A 175 -5.34 -0.65 3.02
C SER A 175 -6.76 -0.97 3.46
N HIS A 176 -7.47 -1.83 2.75
CA HIS A 176 -8.87 -2.16 2.99
C HIS A 176 -9.05 -3.65 3.33
N GLY A 177 -9.68 -3.91 4.49
CA GLY A 177 -9.92 -5.26 5.00
C GLY A 177 -8.74 -5.87 5.75
N GLU A 178 -8.82 -7.18 5.99
CA GLU A 178 -7.82 -7.91 6.76
C GLU A 178 -6.59 -8.26 5.92
N PRO A 179 -5.38 -8.10 6.47
CA PRO A 179 -4.16 -8.46 5.78
C PRO A 179 -3.97 -9.98 5.71
N VAL A 180 -3.29 -10.44 4.67
CA VAL A 180 -2.79 -11.82 4.60
C VAL A 180 -1.43 -11.91 5.25
N LEU A 181 -1.34 -12.46 6.46
CA LEU A 181 -0.09 -12.52 7.24
C LEU A 181 0.75 -13.77 6.96
N ARG A 182 0.18 -14.80 6.32
CA ARG A 182 0.86 -16.05 5.93
C ARG A 182 0.37 -16.52 4.58
N GLY A 183 1.26 -17.13 3.78
CA GLY A 183 0.88 -17.65 2.46
C GLY A 183 0.54 -16.57 1.43
N GLY A 184 1.15 -15.38 1.54
CA GLY A 184 0.86 -14.23 0.71
C GLY A 184 0.96 -14.50 -0.79
N ARG A 185 1.99 -15.26 -1.24
CA ARG A 185 2.14 -15.63 -2.65
C ARG A 185 0.96 -16.46 -3.17
N ARG A 186 0.47 -17.41 -2.37
CA ARG A 186 -0.72 -18.21 -2.72
C ARG A 186 -1.99 -17.36 -2.78
N ALA A 187 -2.17 -16.46 -1.80
CA ALA A 187 -3.31 -15.55 -1.80
C ALA A 187 -3.29 -14.61 -3.02
N LEU A 188 -2.13 -14.08 -3.38
CA LEU A 188 -1.96 -13.29 -4.62
C LEU A 188 -2.30 -14.12 -5.86
N ALA A 189 -1.74 -15.32 -5.99
CA ALA A 189 -2.00 -16.19 -7.13
C ALA A 189 -3.51 -16.49 -7.28
N ASN A 190 -4.20 -16.79 -6.18
CA ASN A 190 -5.64 -17.02 -6.19
C ASN A 190 -6.43 -15.77 -6.61
N ALA A 191 -6.06 -14.58 -6.10
CA ALA A 191 -6.72 -13.32 -6.45
C ALA A 191 -6.50 -12.93 -7.93
N LEU A 192 -5.37 -13.31 -8.52
CA LEU A 192 -5.06 -13.04 -9.92
C LEU A 192 -5.61 -14.12 -10.88
N ALA A 193 -5.99 -15.30 -10.40
CA ALA A 193 -6.57 -16.38 -11.22
C ALA A 193 -8.08 -16.25 -11.40
N GLY A 194 -8.77 -15.61 -10.48
CA GLY A 194 -10.23 -15.43 -10.47
C GLY A 194 -10.65 -14.08 -10.92
#